data_95712931e87a11cf1abd1407d0cc34ba
#
_entry.id   95712931e87a11cf1abd1407d0cc34ba
#
_cell.length_a   1.000
_cell.length_b   1.000
_cell.length_c   1.000
_cell.angle_alpha   90.00
_cell.angle_beta   90.00
_cell.angle_gamma   90.00
#
_symmetry.space_group_name_H-M   'P 1'
#
loop_
_entity.id
_entity.type
_entity.pdbx_description
1 polymer ?
#
loop_
_entity_poly.entity_id
_entity_poly.type
_entity_poly.pdbx_seq_one_letter_code
_entity_poly.pdbx_strand_id
1 'polypeptide(L)'
;MAKTIGFALGGGGARGALQVGALRALFERGIKPDIITGTSIGAMNAVSLGLFGTDLASVDKLEEVWKQGADLQIMDPRFQNLIVRALIGHPDNSAKQKTIDFLMRYGIRPEMTFADFYPLRIG
;
A
#
# COMPACT_ATOMS: atom_id res chain seq x y z
N MET A 1 -14.84 29.11 3.75
CA MET A 1 -13.73 28.35 3.11
C MET A 1 -14.07 26.87 3.06
N ALA A 2 -13.98 26.29 1.89
CA ALA A 2 -14.11 24.84 1.74
C ALA A 2 -12.92 24.17 2.45
N LYS A 3 -13.20 23.14 3.27
CA LYS A 3 -12.16 22.32 3.90
C LYS A 3 -11.56 21.36 2.88
N THR A 4 -10.26 21.25 2.85
CA THR A 4 -9.55 20.22 2.10
C THR A 4 -9.51 18.94 2.92
N ILE A 5 -9.97 17.84 2.34
CA ILE A 5 -10.00 16.54 2.98
C ILE A 5 -8.86 15.69 2.41
N GLY A 6 -7.98 15.23 3.25
CA GLY A 6 -6.93 14.28 2.89
C GLY A 6 -7.22 12.90 3.42
N PHE A 7 -7.03 11.86 2.59
CA PHE A 7 -7.03 10.48 3.02
C PHE A 7 -5.60 9.96 3.05
N ALA A 8 -5.19 9.42 4.19
CA ALA A 8 -3.91 8.76 4.35
C ALA A 8 -4.15 7.26 4.55
N LEU A 9 -3.79 6.47 3.55
CA LEU A 9 -4.01 5.03 3.55
C LEU A 9 -2.72 4.32 3.97
N GLY A 10 -2.74 3.75 5.17
CA GLY A 10 -1.59 3.07 5.74
C GLY A 10 -1.30 1.72 5.09
N GLY A 11 -0.09 1.21 5.30
CA GLY A 11 0.30 -0.13 4.94
C GLY A 11 -0.32 -1.19 5.86
N GLY A 12 -0.12 -2.45 5.55
CA GLY A 12 -0.58 -3.56 6.39
C GLY A 12 -0.94 -4.83 5.62
N GLY A 13 -0.54 -4.98 4.38
CA GLY A 13 -0.79 -6.17 3.58
C GLY A 13 -2.29 -6.45 3.43
N ALA A 14 -2.73 -7.65 3.84
CA ALA A 14 -4.14 -8.06 3.75
C ALA A 14 -5.10 -7.13 4.51
N ARG A 15 -4.62 -6.37 5.49
CA ARG A 15 -5.42 -5.37 6.21
C ARG A 15 -5.89 -4.21 5.33
N GLY A 16 -5.30 -4.03 4.15
CA GLY A 16 -5.78 -3.08 3.16
C GLY A 16 -7.22 -3.33 2.72
N ALA A 17 -7.74 -4.55 2.87
CA ALA A 17 -9.15 -4.87 2.63
C ALA A 17 -10.10 -4.09 3.57
N LEU A 18 -9.69 -3.81 4.79
CA LEU A 18 -10.45 -2.97 5.74
C LEU A 18 -10.60 -1.53 5.23
N GLN A 19 -9.61 -1.04 4.50
CA GLN A 19 -9.66 0.30 3.90
C GLN A 19 -10.79 0.41 2.88
N VAL A 20 -11.05 -0.66 2.13
CA VAL A 20 -12.15 -0.70 1.14
C VAL A 20 -13.50 -0.49 1.83
N GLY A 21 -13.73 -1.16 2.96
CA GLY A 21 -14.95 -0.97 3.75
C GLY A 21 -15.05 0.44 4.34
N ALA A 22 -13.94 0.99 4.84
CA ALA A 22 -13.88 2.35 5.35
C ALA A 22 -14.16 3.40 4.25
N LEU A 23 -13.58 3.22 3.08
CA LEU A 23 -13.83 4.08 1.91
C LEU A 23 -15.29 4.04 1.50
N ARG A 24 -15.91 2.86 1.47
CA ARG A 24 -17.34 2.71 1.20
C ARG A 24 -18.17 3.52 2.18
N ALA A 25 -17.91 3.37 3.47
CA ALA A 25 -18.64 4.08 4.52
C ALA A 25 -18.50 5.61 4.42
N LEU A 26 -17.31 6.08 4.05
CA LEU A 26 -17.06 7.51 3.84
C LEU A 26 -17.80 8.04 2.61
N PHE A 27 -17.73 7.34 1.50
CA PHE A 27 -18.39 7.76 0.26
C PHE A 27 -19.92 7.70 0.34
N GLU A 28 -20.48 6.73 1.07
CA GLU A 28 -21.92 6.67 1.39
C GLU A 28 -22.40 7.91 2.15
N ARG A 29 -21.51 8.52 2.93
CA ARG A 29 -21.79 9.76 3.68
C ARG A 29 -21.41 11.04 2.89
N GLY A 30 -21.03 10.91 1.64
CA GLY A 30 -20.61 12.02 0.82
C GLY A 30 -19.24 12.62 1.20
N ILE A 31 -18.44 11.91 2.01
CA ILE A 31 -17.10 12.35 2.40
C ILE A 31 -16.13 11.84 1.34
N LYS A 32 -15.57 12.75 0.56
CA LYS A 32 -14.65 12.48 -0.54
C LYS A 32 -13.31 13.14 -0.28
N PRO A 33 -12.20 12.52 -0.66
CA PRO A 33 -10.89 13.13 -0.51
C PRO A 33 -10.61 14.12 -1.65
N ASP A 34 -9.92 15.20 -1.31
CA ASP A 34 -9.28 16.11 -2.26
C ASP A 34 -7.84 15.65 -2.53
N ILE A 35 -7.21 15.03 -1.53
CA ILE A 35 -5.84 14.52 -1.59
C ILE A 35 -5.85 13.10 -1.03
N ILE A 36 -5.15 12.20 -1.69
CA ILE A 36 -4.96 10.83 -1.21
C ILE A 36 -3.46 10.53 -1.17
N THR A 37 -3.01 10.01 -0.05
CA THR A 37 -1.67 9.46 0.11
C THR A 37 -1.76 8.00 0.54
N GLY A 38 -0.77 7.22 0.21
CA GLY A 38 -0.77 5.81 0.56
C GLY A 38 0.63 5.22 0.69
N THR A 39 0.76 4.22 1.54
CA THR A 39 1.98 3.46 1.77
C THR A 39 1.70 1.98 1.57
N SER A 40 2.57 1.28 0.80
CA SER A 40 2.43 -0.15 0.54
C SER A 40 1.05 -0.49 -0.03
N ILE A 41 0.29 -1.38 0.60
CA ILE A 41 -1.07 -1.73 0.18
C ILE A 41 -2.02 -0.51 0.14
N GLY A 42 -1.81 0.45 1.02
CA GLY A 42 -2.53 1.72 0.99
C GLY A 42 -2.22 2.54 -0.25
N ALA A 43 -1.00 2.48 -0.77
CA ALA A 43 -0.65 3.09 -2.05
C ALA A 43 -1.38 2.42 -3.21
N MET A 44 -1.53 1.10 -3.21
CA MET A 44 -2.30 0.37 -4.21
C MET A 44 -3.77 0.78 -4.20
N ASN A 45 -4.38 0.88 -3.02
CA ASN A 45 -5.74 1.38 -2.89
C ASN A 45 -5.87 2.84 -3.35
N ALA A 46 -4.90 3.70 -2.98
CA ALA A 46 -4.88 5.10 -3.39
C ALA A 46 -4.78 5.26 -4.92
N VAL A 47 -3.90 4.51 -5.57
CA VAL A 47 -3.76 4.51 -7.03
C VAL A 47 -5.04 4.02 -7.69
N SER A 48 -5.67 3.00 -7.15
CA SER A 48 -6.94 2.48 -7.67
C SER A 48 -8.05 3.54 -7.62
N LEU A 49 -8.15 4.30 -6.53
CA LEU A 49 -9.07 5.43 -6.44
C LEU A 49 -8.72 6.54 -7.42
N GLY A 50 -7.44 6.80 -7.64
CA GLY A 50 -6.98 7.76 -8.65
C GLY A 50 -7.38 7.36 -10.07
N LEU A 51 -7.39 6.07 -10.36
CA LEU A 51 -7.77 5.51 -11.67
C LEU A 51 -9.28 5.38 -11.85
N PHE A 52 -9.98 4.93 -10.82
CA PHE A 52 -11.41 4.62 -10.92
C PHE A 52 -12.30 5.79 -10.52
N GLY A 53 -11.82 6.67 -9.65
CA GLY A 53 -12.57 7.77 -9.08
C GLY A 53 -12.86 7.59 -7.60
N THR A 54 -13.61 8.54 -7.04
CA THR A 54 -13.92 8.62 -5.60
C THR A 54 -15.42 8.57 -5.33
N ASP A 55 -16.09 7.61 -5.93
CA ASP A 55 -17.50 7.33 -5.75
C ASP A 55 -17.74 5.86 -5.36
N LEU A 56 -18.97 5.50 -5.09
CA LEU A 56 -19.32 4.12 -4.71
C LEU A 56 -19.04 3.13 -5.84
N ALA A 57 -19.22 3.50 -7.09
CA ALA A 57 -18.91 2.64 -8.23
C ALA A 57 -17.40 2.32 -8.29
N SER A 58 -16.56 3.27 -7.90
CA SER A 58 -15.10 3.08 -7.82
C SER A 58 -14.71 2.13 -6.68
N VAL A 59 -15.41 2.21 -5.55
CA VAL A 59 -15.24 1.25 -4.44
C VAL A 59 -15.65 -0.15 -4.86
N ASP A 60 -16.72 -0.31 -5.63
CA ASP A 60 -17.15 -1.60 -6.15
C ASP A 60 -16.06 -2.24 -7.04
N LYS A 61 -15.44 -1.44 -7.90
CA LYS A 61 -14.30 -1.89 -8.71
C LYS A 61 -13.09 -2.27 -7.86
N LEU A 62 -12.78 -1.48 -6.86
CA LEU A 62 -11.69 -1.77 -5.94
C LEU A 62 -11.95 -3.06 -5.15
N GLU A 63 -13.17 -3.29 -4.70
CA GLU A 63 -13.57 -4.52 -4.04
C GLU A 63 -13.38 -5.73 -4.95
N GLU A 64 -13.73 -5.60 -6.23
CA GLU A 64 -13.53 -6.65 -7.22
C GLU A 64 -12.03 -6.96 -7.42
N VAL A 65 -11.18 -5.94 -7.50
CA VAL A 65 -9.72 -6.10 -7.56
C VAL A 65 -9.21 -6.89 -6.34
N TRP A 66 -9.73 -6.60 -5.15
CA TRP A 66 -9.37 -7.33 -3.94
C TRP A 66 -9.84 -8.79 -3.97
N LYS A 67 -11.03 -9.06 -4.47
CA LYS A 67 -11.54 -10.44 -4.63
C LYS A 67 -10.67 -11.23 -5.59
N GLN A 68 -10.35 -10.67 -6.75
CA GLN A 68 -9.46 -11.30 -7.73
C GLN A 68 -8.06 -11.51 -7.16
N GLY A 69 -7.53 -10.54 -6.41
CA GLY A 69 -6.25 -10.66 -5.75
C GLY A 69 -6.21 -11.77 -4.71
N ALA A 70 -7.29 -11.98 -3.97
CA ALA A 70 -7.43 -13.08 -3.02
C ALA A 70 -7.44 -14.43 -3.73
N ASP A 71 -8.17 -14.55 -4.83
CA ASP A 71 -8.24 -15.77 -5.65
C ASP A 71 -6.87 -16.13 -6.25
N LEU A 72 -6.08 -15.13 -6.63
CA LEU A 72 -4.73 -15.29 -7.16
C LEU A 72 -3.66 -15.48 -6.07
N GLN A 73 -4.06 -15.54 -4.80
CA GLN A 73 -3.15 -15.65 -3.65
C GLN A 73 -2.03 -14.58 -3.65
N ILE A 74 -2.33 -13.38 -4.12
CA ILE A 74 -1.38 -12.24 -4.17
C ILE A 74 -0.80 -11.94 -2.78
N MET A 75 -1.52 -12.31 -1.71
CA MET A 75 -1.10 -12.16 -0.32
C MET A 75 -0.34 -13.36 0.23
N ASP A 76 -0.14 -14.41 -0.57
CA ASP A 76 0.72 -15.52 -0.19
C ASP A 76 2.16 -15.01 0.04
N PRO A 77 2.81 -15.35 1.17
CA PRO A 77 4.19 -14.94 1.43
C PRO A 77 5.17 -15.31 0.31
N ARG A 78 4.90 -16.40 -0.43
CA ARG A 78 5.70 -16.81 -1.60
C ARG A 78 5.56 -15.82 -2.74
N PHE A 79 4.36 -15.29 -2.95
CA PHE A 79 4.11 -14.26 -3.96
C PHE A 79 4.70 -12.92 -3.56
N GLN A 80 4.59 -12.54 -2.27
CA GLN A 80 5.24 -11.33 -1.76
C GLN A 80 6.76 -11.41 -1.95
N ASN A 81 7.37 -12.56 -1.69
CA ASN A 81 8.79 -12.78 -1.97
C ASN A 81 9.11 -12.65 -3.47
N LEU A 82 8.21 -13.08 -4.35
CA LEU A 82 8.38 -12.93 -5.78
C LEU A 82 8.30 -11.46 -6.21
N ILE A 83 7.36 -10.70 -5.66
CA ILE A 83 7.25 -9.25 -5.90
C ILE A 83 8.49 -8.53 -5.37
N VAL A 84 8.91 -8.82 -4.15
CA VAL A 84 10.12 -8.25 -3.57
C VAL A 84 11.33 -8.58 -4.45
N ARG A 85 11.44 -9.81 -4.92
CA ARG A 85 12.49 -10.22 -5.86
C ARG A 85 12.40 -9.49 -7.21
N ALA A 86 11.20 -9.29 -7.73
CA ALA A 86 10.99 -8.57 -8.98
C ALA A 86 11.30 -7.07 -8.84
N LEU A 87 10.93 -6.46 -7.72
CA LEU A 87 11.21 -5.05 -7.43
C LEU A 87 12.68 -4.79 -7.07
N ILE A 88 13.33 -5.74 -6.40
CA ILE A 88 14.75 -5.66 -6.03
C ILE A 88 15.63 -6.09 -7.21
N GLY A 89 15.05 -6.65 -8.26
CA GLY A 89 15.73 -7.09 -9.46
C GLY A 89 16.26 -8.53 -9.37
N HIS A 90 16.33 -9.18 -10.50
CA HIS A 90 16.97 -10.47 -10.68
C HIS A 90 18.47 -10.37 -10.38
N PRO A 91 19.16 -11.45 -10.04
CA PRO A 91 20.44 -11.48 -9.35
C PRO A 91 21.62 -10.99 -10.17
N ASP A 92 21.44 -10.00 -10.98
CA ASP A 92 22.54 -9.13 -11.34
C ASP A 92 22.93 -8.39 -10.05
N ASN A 93 24.01 -8.85 -9.46
CA ASN A 93 24.55 -8.31 -8.21
C ASN A 93 24.75 -6.78 -8.25
N SER A 94 24.86 -6.18 -9.43
CA SER A 94 25.04 -4.75 -9.60
C SER A 94 23.77 -3.94 -9.27
N ALA A 95 22.60 -4.40 -9.73
CA ALA A 95 21.32 -3.73 -9.44
C ALA A 95 20.93 -3.87 -7.96
N LYS A 96 21.15 -5.07 -7.39
CA LYS A 96 20.97 -5.32 -5.98
C LYS A 96 21.85 -4.43 -5.11
N GLN A 97 23.12 -4.34 -5.45
CA GLN A 97 24.08 -3.50 -4.71
C GLN A 97 23.70 -2.02 -4.79
N LYS A 98 23.32 -1.52 -5.95
CA LYS A 98 22.86 -0.13 -6.12
C LYS A 98 21.62 0.17 -5.28
N THR A 99 20.68 -0.78 -5.18
CA THR A 99 19.49 -0.63 -4.35
C THR A 99 19.86 -0.61 -2.88
N ILE A 100 20.75 -1.49 -2.43
CA ILE A 100 21.25 -1.52 -1.06
C ILE A 100 21.96 -0.20 -0.73
N ASP A 101 22.85 0.28 -1.60
CA ASP A 101 23.60 1.52 -1.41
C ASP A 101 22.66 2.73 -1.34
N PHE A 102 21.61 2.75 -2.17
CA PHE A 102 20.56 3.76 -2.12
C PHE A 102 19.83 3.75 -0.77
N LEU A 103 19.36 2.58 -0.32
CA LEU A 103 18.67 2.44 0.95
C LEU A 103 19.56 2.82 2.15
N MET A 104 20.83 2.44 2.11
CA MET A 104 21.79 2.77 3.17
C MET A 104 22.06 4.28 3.27
N ARG A 105 21.97 5.03 2.19
CA ARG A 105 22.06 6.51 2.22
C ARG A 105 20.96 7.16 3.03
N TYR A 106 19.81 6.49 3.14
CA TYR A 106 18.66 6.94 3.92
C TYR A 106 18.58 6.28 5.31
N GLY A 107 19.68 5.64 5.75
CA GLY A 107 19.77 5.01 7.06
C GLY A 107 19.07 3.66 7.16
N ILE A 108 18.64 3.09 6.04
CA ILE A 108 18.02 1.76 5.99
C ILE A 108 19.13 0.73 5.76
N ARG A 109 19.33 -0.17 6.71
CA ARG A 109 20.35 -1.22 6.65
C ARG A 109 19.73 -2.57 6.28
N PRO A 110 20.45 -3.43 5.52
CA PRO A 110 19.93 -4.74 5.11
C PRO A 110 19.56 -5.67 6.26
N GLU A 111 20.20 -5.51 7.41
CA GLU A 111 19.95 -6.25 8.64
C GLU A 111 18.76 -5.74 9.45
N MET A 112 18.17 -4.60 9.07
CA MET A 112 16.99 -4.06 9.75
C MET A 112 15.79 -4.97 9.54
N THR A 113 15.10 -5.23 10.62
CA THR A 113 13.84 -5.96 10.63
C THR A 113 12.65 -5.02 10.59
N PHE A 114 11.47 -5.55 10.34
CA PHE A 114 10.24 -4.76 10.35
C PHE A 114 10.00 -4.06 11.70
N ALA A 115 10.51 -4.66 12.80
CA ALA A 115 10.41 -4.10 14.15
C ALA A 115 11.24 -2.81 14.32
N ASP A 116 12.29 -2.62 13.54
CA ASP A 116 13.15 -1.44 13.61
C ASP A 116 12.48 -0.19 13.01
N PHE A 117 11.46 -0.39 12.15
CA PHE A 117 10.66 0.69 11.56
C PHE A 117 9.45 1.09 12.41
N TYR A 118 9.14 0.32 13.44
CA TYR A 118 8.06 0.57 14.38
C TYR A 118 8.60 0.66 15.80
N PRO A 119 9.14 1.80 16.22
CA PRO A 119 9.36 2.02 17.63
C PRO A 119 8.00 2.22 18.30
N LEU A 120 7.20 1.18 18.40
CA LEU A 120 6.11 1.11 19.33
C LEU A 120 6.71 1.03 20.74
N ARG A 121 7.21 2.15 21.21
CA ARG A 121 7.31 2.37 22.64
C ARG A 121 5.90 2.66 23.13
N ILE A 122 5.18 1.60 23.39
CA ILE A 122 4.09 1.66 24.35
C ILE A 122 4.77 1.70 25.70
N GLY A 123 5.07 2.90 26.13
CA GLY A 123 5.49 3.16 27.50
C GLY A 123 4.29 3.26 28.37
#